data_3721b3e862e92b85eab7fd9ea0a4adda
#
_entry.id   3721b3e862e92b85eab7fd9ea0a4adda
#
_cell.length_a   1.000
_cell.length_b   1.000
_cell.length_c   1.000
_cell.angle_alpha   90.00
_cell.angle_beta   90.00
_cell.angle_gamma   90.00
#
_symmetry.space_group_name_H-M   'P 1'
#
loop_
_entity.id
_entity.type
_entity.pdbx_description
1 polymer ?
#
loop_
_entity_poly.entity_id
_entity_poly.type
_entity_poly.pdbx_seq_one_letter_code
_entity_poly.pdbx_strand_id
1 'polypeptide(L)'
;MARSVFHDLFSEEEAAELEMRAKLLSGINKWLNKSGLTQTEAAEQLGVTQARVSEIKNGKINRFSLSMLVRLAQRAGLRPCIKLSYRRQRDGRDSRTSAAPSTISGWR
;
A
#
# COMPACT_ATOMS: atom_id res chain seq x y z
N MET A 1 22.49 3.90 -3.53
CA MET A 1 21.29 4.22 -3.52
C MET A 1 20.32 3.17 -3.46
N ALA A 2 19.57 3.18 -2.50
CA ALA A 2 18.58 2.25 -2.27
C ALA A 2 17.69 2.12 -3.46
N ARG A 3 17.33 3.19 -4.01
CA ARG A 3 16.55 3.16 -5.11
C ARG A 3 17.09 2.39 -6.23
N SER A 4 18.32 2.48 -6.47
CA SER A 4 18.87 1.80 -7.55
C SER A 4 18.85 0.31 -7.35
N VAL A 5 19.02 -0.14 -6.15
CA VAL A 5 19.03 -1.56 -5.91
C VAL A 5 17.67 -2.12 -6.24
N PHE A 6 16.64 -1.41 -5.87
CA PHE A 6 15.32 -1.82 -6.11
C PHE A 6 15.06 -1.90 -7.61
N HIS A 7 15.46 -0.90 -8.33
CA HIS A 7 15.25 -0.88 -9.76
C HIS A 7 16.09 -1.92 -10.48
N ASP A 8 17.18 -2.34 -9.91
CA ASP A 8 17.97 -3.37 -10.52
C ASP A 8 17.33 -4.72 -10.34
N LEU A 9 16.66 -4.94 -9.26
CA LEU A 9 16.06 -6.23 -8.99
C LEU A 9 14.65 -6.39 -9.53
N PHE A 10 13.94 -5.31 -9.66
CA PHE A 10 12.55 -5.37 -10.07
C PHE A 10 12.25 -4.41 -11.19
N SER A 11 11.25 -4.69 -11.98
CA SER A 11 10.83 -3.75 -13.00
C SER A 11 10.17 -2.59 -12.25
N GLU A 12 9.93 -1.50 -12.94
CA GLU A 12 9.28 -0.37 -12.32
C GLU A 12 7.90 -0.73 -11.82
N GLU A 13 7.21 -1.56 -12.55
CA GLU A 13 5.87 -1.95 -12.14
C GLU A 13 5.91 -2.81 -10.91
N GLU A 14 6.87 -3.71 -10.82
CA GLU A 14 6.98 -4.55 -9.66
C GLU A 14 7.38 -3.72 -8.45
N ALA A 15 8.26 -2.77 -8.65
CA ALA A 15 8.68 -1.92 -7.55
C ALA A 15 7.52 -1.07 -7.04
N ALA A 16 6.69 -0.58 -7.93
CA ALA A 16 5.55 0.23 -7.54
C ALA A 16 4.56 -0.62 -6.73
N GLU A 17 4.33 -1.85 -7.16
CA GLU A 17 3.42 -2.70 -6.44
C GLU A 17 3.98 -3.04 -5.06
N LEU A 18 5.27 -3.28 -4.98
CA LEU A 18 5.89 -3.62 -3.73
C LEU A 18 5.79 -2.44 -2.76
N GLU A 19 5.96 -1.24 -3.27
CA GLU A 19 5.84 -0.06 -2.46
C GLU A 19 4.45 0.07 -1.89
N MET A 20 3.42 -0.20 -2.68
CA MET A 20 2.06 -0.13 -2.20
C MET A 20 1.78 -1.20 -1.17
N ARG A 21 2.33 -2.39 -1.37
CA ARG A 21 2.15 -3.43 -0.39
C ARG A 21 2.81 -3.01 0.93
N ALA A 22 3.97 -2.40 0.85
CA ALA A 22 4.68 -1.99 2.05
C ALA A 22 3.88 -0.95 2.82
N LYS A 23 3.26 -0.03 2.11
CA LYS A 23 2.47 1.00 2.77
C LYS A 23 1.24 0.41 3.45
N LEU A 24 0.57 -0.51 2.79
CA LEU A 24 -0.60 -1.13 3.38
C LEU A 24 -0.20 -1.98 4.58
N LEU A 25 0.85 -2.74 4.46
CA LEU A 25 1.29 -3.57 5.55
C LEU A 25 1.68 -2.71 6.75
N SER A 26 2.34 -1.61 6.49
CA SER A 26 2.75 -0.71 7.55
C SER A 26 1.54 -0.12 8.26
N GLY A 27 0.52 0.24 7.50
CA GLY A 27 -0.69 0.79 8.09
C GLY A 27 -1.42 -0.23 8.96
N ILE A 28 -1.48 -1.47 8.48
CA ILE A 28 -2.13 -2.51 9.25
C ILE A 28 -1.32 -2.79 10.52
N ASN A 29 -0.01 -2.77 10.41
CA ASN A 29 0.84 -3.02 11.55
C ASN A 29 0.67 -1.91 12.60
N LYS A 30 0.54 -0.67 12.17
CA LYS A 30 0.32 0.41 13.09
C LYS A 30 -1.02 0.23 13.80
N TRP A 31 -2.03 -0.17 13.06
CA TRP A 31 -3.33 -0.41 13.64
C TRP A 31 -3.21 -1.51 14.70
N LEU A 32 -2.48 -2.56 14.38
CA LEU A 32 -2.31 -3.66 15.28
C LEU A 32 -1.64 -3.20 16.57
N ASN A 33 -0.61 -2.41 16.47
CA ASN A 33 0.08 -1.93 17.64
C ASN A 33 -0.76 -0.99 18.49
N LYS A 34 -1.58 -0.20 17.85
CA LYS A 34 -2.39 0.74 18.60
C LYS A 34 -3.65 0.13 19.16
N SER A 35 -4.11 -0.96 18.58
CA SER A 35 -5.36 -1.53 19.00
C SER A 35 -5.32 -2.19 20.36
N GLY A 36 -4.15 -2.62 20.75
CA GLY A 36 -4.02 -3.33 22.01
C GLY A 36 -4.56 -4.75 21.95
N LEU A 37 -4.91 -5.22 20.76
CA LEU A 37 -5.44 -6.57 20.67
C LEU A 37 -4.33 -7.61 20.74
N THR A 38 -4.65 -8.76 21.25
CA THR A 38 -3.69 -9.85 21.23
C THR A 38 -3.67 -10.39 19.83
N GLN A 39 -2.71 -11.23 19.51
CA GLN A 39 -2.65 -11.79 18.17
C GLN A 39 -3.89 -12.62 17.87
N THR A 40 -4.42 -13.31 18.85
CA THR A 40 -5.60 -14.11 18.65
C THR A 40 -6.81 -13.22 18.36
N GLU A 41 -6.95 -12.14 19.12
CA GLU A 41 -8.06 -11.25 18.90
C GLU A 41 -7.96 -10.55 17.54
N ALA A 42 -6.77 -10.16 17.18
CA ALA A 42 -6.58 -9.52 15.91
C ALA A 42 -6.86 -10.50 14.77
N ALA A 43 -6.47 -11.75 14.95
CA ALA A 43 -6.70 -12.76 13.93
C ALA A 43 -8.20 -12.92 13.71
N GLU A 44 -8.96 -12.88 14.77
CA GLU A 44 -10.38 -13.01 14.66
C GLU A 44 -10.98 -11.82 13.92
N GLN A 45 -10.55 -10.64 14.27
CA GLN A 45 -11.08 -9.46 13.62
C GLN A 45 -10.71 -9.42 12.14
N LEU A 46 -9.50 -9.82 11.82
CA LEU A 46 -9.07 -9.80 10.44
C LEU A 46 -9.52 -11.02 9.65
N GLY A 47 -10.03 -12.03 10.34
CA GLY A 47 -10.48 -13.22 9.66
C GLY A 47 -9.35 -14.06 9.12
N VAL A 48 -8.22 -14.06 9.80
CA VAL A 48 -7.07 -14.85 9.37
C VAL A 48 -6.54 -15.66 10.54
N THR A 49 -5.52 -16.43 10.29
CA THR A 49 -4.94 -17.24 11.36
C THR A 49 -4.00 -16.39 12.19
N GLN A 50 -3.68 -16.87 13.36
CA GLN A 50 -2.75 -16.17 14.22
C GLN A 50 -1.38 -16.11 13.55
N ALA A 51 -1.02 -17.14 12.79
CA ALA A 51 0.24 -17.14 12.10
C ALA A 51 0.32 -15.97 11.11
N ARG A 52 -0.81 -15.65 10.47
CA ARG A 52 -0.81 -14.52 9.56
C ARG A 52 -0.62 -13.22 10.29
N VAL A 53 -1.19 -13.09 11.47
CA VAL A 53 -1.02 -11.86 12.25
C VAL A 53 0.45 -11.74 12.63
N SER A 54 1.08 -12.85 12.95
CA SER A 54 2.49 -12.82 13.28
C SER A 54 3.32 -12.36 12.08
N GLU A 55 2.94 -12.81 10.88
CA GLU A 55 3.64 -12.39 9.67
C GLU A 55 3.47 -10.90 9.45
N ILE A 56 2.32 -10.36 9.77
CA ILE A 56 2.09 -8.93 9.61
C ILE A 56 3.00 -8.19 10.57
N LYS A 57 3.06 -8.63 11.81
CA LYS A 57 3.90 -7.98 12.78
C LYS A 57 5.37 -8.03 12.42
N ASN A 58 5.79 -9.08 11.76
CA ASN A 58 7.17 -9.20 11.37
C ASN A 58 7.48 -8.62 10.00
N GLY A 59 6.50 -8.00 9.38
CA GLY A 59 6.73 -7.33 8.12
C GLY A 59 7.04 -8.23 6.95
N LYS A 60 6.48 -9.43 6.95
CA LYS A 60 6.75 -10.38 5.88
C LYS A 60 5.95 -10.04 4.65
N ILE A 61 6.34 -9.01 3.98
CA ILE A 61 5.61 -8.51 2.84
C ILE A 61 5.44 -9.52 1.72
N ASN A 62 6.35 -10.44 1.58
CA ASN A 62 6.23 -11.41 0.53
C ASN A 62 5.11 -12.42 0.73
N ARG A 63 4.56 -12.47 1.91
CA ARG A 63 3.50 -13.40 2.16
C ARG A 63 2.13 -12.84 1.85
N PHE A 64 2.07 -11.61 1.42
CA PHE A 64 0.78 -10.95 1.20
C PHE A 64 0.70 -10.36 -0.19
N SER A 65 -0.41 -10.59 -0.87
CA SER A 65 -0.62 -9.94 -2.15
C SER A 65 -1.24 -8.59 -1.87
N LEU A 66 -1.22 -7.73 -2.84
CA LEU A 66 -1.79 -6.40 -2.69
C LEU A 66 -3.28 -6.50 -2.36
N SER A 67 -4.00 -7.35 -3.07
CA SER A 67 -5.43 -7.45 -2.81
C SER A 67 -5.72 -8.01 -1.44
N MET A 68 -4.88 -8.89 -0.93
CA MET A 68 -5.09 -9.40 0.38
C MET A 68 -4.89 -8.31 1.40
N LEU A 69 -3.88 -7.46 1.21
CA LEU A 69 -3.63 -6.38 2.14
C LEU A 69 -4.76 -5.37 2.14
N VAL A 70 -5.34 -5.11 0.99
CA VAL A 70 -6.47 -4.19 0.91
C VAL A 70 -7.64 -4.76 1.71
N ARG A 71 -7.89 -6.05 1.60
CA ARG A 71 -8.97 -6.66 2.33
C ARG A 71 -8.73 -6.64 3.82
N LEU A 72 -7.49 -6.91 4.23
CA LEU A 72 -7.18 -6.90 5.64
C LEU A 72 -7.32 -5.50 6.21
N ALA A 73 -6.90 -4.50 5.48
CA ALA A 73 -7.04 -3.12 5.94
C ALA A 73 -8.51 -2.78 6.14
N GLN A 74 -9.34 -3.24 5.22
CA GLN A 74 -10.76 -2.99 5.32
C GLN A 74 -11.34 -3.67 6.56
N ARG A 75 -10.93 -4.88 6.84
CA ARG A 75 -11.42 -5.59 7.99
C ARG A 75 -10.95 -4.97 9.30
N ALA A 76 -9.82 -4.30 9.26
CA ALA A 76 -9.32 -3.62 10.44
C ALA A 76 -10.03 -2.29 10.67
N GLY A 77 -10.91 -1.93 9.76
CA GLY A 77 -11.61 -0.66 9.90
C GLY A 77 -10.85 0.50 9.30
N LEU A 78 -9.78 0.19 8.58
CA LEU A 78 -9.03 1.24 7.92
C LEU A 78 -9.64 1.47 6.55
N ARG A 79 -9.36 2.63 6.00
CA ARG A 79 -9.87 2.89 4.69
C ARG A 79 -8.71 3.12 3.77
N PRO A 80 -8.29 2.08 3.06
CA PRO A 80 -7.14 2.24 2.17
C PRO A 80 -7.48 3.19 1.04
N CYS A 81 -6.67 4.18 0.88
CA CYS A 81 -6.86 5.16 -0.17
C CYS A 81 -5.60 5.25 -1.00
N ILE A 82 -5.77 5.35 -2.29
CA ILE A 82 -4.65 5.47 -3.16
C ILE A 82 -4.71 6.79 -3.87
N LYS A 83 -3.64 7.55 -3.81
CA LYS A 83 -3.59 8.79 -4.51
C LYS A 83 -2.73 8.60 -5.69
N LEU A 84 -3.25 8.88 -6.86
CA LEU A 84 -2.49 8.75 -8.08
C LEU A 84 -2.01 10.10 -8.52
N SER A 85 -0.78 10.16 -8.97
CA SER A 85 -0.27 11.40 -9.48
C SER A 85 0.44 11.09 -10.77
N TYR A 86 0.60 12.08 -11.60
CA TYR A 86 1.28 11.87 -12.84
C TYR A 86 2.73 11.70 -12.59
N ARG A 87 3.34 10.77 -13.33
CA ARG A 87 4.72 10.56 -13.16
C ARG A 87 5.38 11.76 -13.76
N ARG A 88 6.31 12.34 -13.07
CA ARG A 88 7.02 13.46 -13.55
C ARG A 88 7.76 13.14 -14.78
N GLN A 89 7.51 13.79 -15.82
CA GLN A 89 8.20 13.57 -17.03
C GLN A 89 9.39 14.42 -17.12
N ARG A 90 10.37 14.01 -17.78
CA ARG A 90 11.49 14.78 -17.90
C ARG A 90 11.31 15.93 -18.69
N ASP A 91 10.55 15.92 -19.69
CA ASP A 91 10.41 17.07 -20.47
C ASP A 91 9.59 18.09 -19.85
N GLY A 92 9.07 17.86 -18.80
CA GLY A 92 8.31 18.88 -18.14
C GLY A 92 7.18 19.59 -18.80
N ARG A 93 7.05 19.63 -20.05
CA ARG A 93 6.00 20.30 -20.56
C ARG A 93 4.74 19.80 -20.10
N ASP A 94 4.69 18.66 -19.80
CA ASP A 94 3.46 18.16 -19.32
C ASP A 94 2.94 18.95 -18.22
N SER A 95 3.70 19.63 -17.60
CA SER A 95 3.20 20.34 -16.46
C SER A 95 2.11 21.22 -16.95
N ARG A 96 2.22 21.81 -18.04
CA ARG A 96 1.28 22.68 -18.42
C ARG A 96 0.08 22.00 -18.71
N THR A 97 0.18 20.95 -19.23
CA THR A 97 -0.94 20.27 -19.54
C THR A 97 -1.79 20.17 -18.46
N SER A 98 -1.26 20.03 -17.46
CA SER A 98 -2.01 19.89 -16.28
C SER A 98 -3.14 20.78 -16.37
N ALA A 99 -2.96 21.80 -16.94
CA ALA A 99 -4.00 22.75 -16.92
C ALA A 99 -5.20 21.96 -17.31
N ALA A 100 -5.04 21.22 -18.19
CA ALA A 100 -6.16 20.55 -18.65
C ALA A 100 -6.93 19.96 -17.60
N PRO A 101 -6.36 19.55 -16.71
CA PRO A 101 -7.01 18.91 -15.67
C PRO A 101 -8.28 19.45 -15.37
N SER A 102 -8.27 20.59 -15.41
CA SER A 102 -9.42 21.24 -15.04
C SER A 102 -10.49 20.41 -15.60
N THR A 103 -10.30 20.02 -16.71
CA THR A 103 -11.32 19.35 -17.30
C THR A 103 -11.75 18.25 -16.54
N ILE A 104 -10.91 17.64 -16.00
CA ILE A 104 -11.25 16.64 -15.18
C ILE A 104 -12.42 16.86 -14.50
N SER A 105 -12.57 17.95 -14.12
CA SER A 105 -13.68 18.24 -13.33
C SER A 105 -14.79 17.60 -14.02
N GLY A 106 -14.72 17.53 -15.18
CA GLY A 106 -15.80 17.00 -15.83
C GLY A 106 -16.36 15.79 -15.30
N TRP A 107 -15.69 14.92 -14.87
CA TRP A 107 -16.34 13.81 -14.37
C TRP A 107 -16.39 13.63 -12.99
N ARG A 108 -16.52 14.50 -12.41
CA ARG A 108 -16.64 14.39 -11.11
C ARG A 108 -17.80 14.10 -10.89
#